data_9b7ca1c4f681e0dc3535e337a442899b
#
_entry.id   9b7ca1c4f681e0dc3535e337a442899b
#
_cell.length_a   1.000
_cell.length_b   1.000
_cell.length_c   1.000
_cell.angle_alpha   90.00
_cell.angle_beta   90.00
_cell.angle_gamma   90.00
#
_symmetry.space_group_name_H-M   'P 1'
#
loop_
_entity.id
_entity.type
_entity.pdbx_description
1 polymer ?
#
loop_
_entity_poly.entity_id
_entity_poly.type
_entity_poly.pdbx_seq_one_letter_code
_entity_poly.pdbx_strand_id
1 'polypeptide(L)'
;MLLAFSSCENQDWSFPDYGRTTVYFAYQYPVRTIVLGNDEIFDNTLDNQHKCLIKAVMGGVYDNGTTPTVDIDVVNSLCDNLTFATGGQVVPMPSNYYTLASDQIVIPKGQISAGVEVQLTDAFFADPKSIETTYVIPLVMSNVQNADSILSGNPMVENPVRCNKGDWNVVPKDYILYAVKYINPWDAVYLRRGVDQVTEGGTTSKVIRHEQYVAVSYTHLRAHETRGNL
;
A
#
# COMPACT_ATOMS: atom_id res chain seq x y z
N MET A 1 22.82 58.22 17.66
CA MET A 1 23.03 56.81 17.88
C MET A 1 22.24 56.03 16.81
N LEU A 2 22.87 55.67 15.68
CA LEU A 2 22.22 54.91 14.61
C LEU A 2 22.37 53.42 14.96
N LEU A 3 21.28 52.75 15.19
CA LEU A 3 21.22 51.28 15.29
C LEU A 3 21.17 50.72 13.86
N ALA A 4 22.28 50.15 13.40
CA ALA A 4 22.32 49.37 12.18
C ALA A 4 21.67 48.00 12.45
N PHE A 5 20.51 47.75 11.90
CA PHE A 5 19.94 46.43 11.82
C PHE A 5 20.70 45.65 10.73
N SER A 6 21.58 44.76 11.14
CA SER A 6 22.10 43.76 10.22
C SER A 6 20.99 42.75 10.00
N SER A 7 20.32 42.83 8.86
CA SER A 7 19.45 41.78 8.34
C SER A 7 20.33 40.56 8.10
N CYS A 8 20.04 39.44 8.75
CA CYS A 8 20.63 38.15 8.33
C CYS A 8 20.13 37.88 6.90
N GLU A 9 21.02 38.02 5.93
CA GLU A 9 20.78 37.48 4.61
C GLU A 9 20.69 35.95 4.76
N ASN A 10 19.52 35.39 4.48
CA ASN A 10 19.39 33.94 4.29
C ASN A 10 20.28 33.60 3.09
N GLN A 11 21.36 32.89 3.35
CA GLN A 11 22.15 32.29 2.27
C GLN A 11 21.22 31.35 1.49
N ASP A 12 21.06 31.59 0.21
CA ASP A 12 20.42 30.66 -0.72
C ASP A 12 21.33 29.42 -0.81
N TRP A 13 20.99 28.38 -0.04
CA TRP A 13 21.68 27.12 -0.13
C TRP A 13 21.26 26.43 -1.42
N SER A 14 22.11 26.50 -2.44
CA SER A 14 21.93 25.68 -3.64
C SER A 14 22.70 24.37 -3.45
N PHE A 15 21.99 23.26 -3.48
CA PHE A 15 22.59 21.95 -3.52
C PHE A 15 22.86 21.58 -4.99
N PRO A 16 24.10 21.11 -5.32
CA PRO A 16 24.41 20.76 -6.70
C PRO A 16 23.54 19.55 -7.13
N ASP A 17 23.07 19.58 -8.38
CA ASP A 17 22.52 18.42 -9.06
C ASP A 17 23.59 17.32 -9.16
N TYR A 18 23.23 16.08 -8.93
CA TYR A 18 24.15 14.95 -9.13
C TYR A 18 24.45 14.69 -10.61
N GLY A 19 23.70 15.31 -11.53
CA GLY A 19 23.87 15.18 -12.97
C GLY A 19 23.60 13.77 -13.52
N ARG A 20 23.01 12.90 -12.71
CA ARG A 20 22.58 11.55 -13.08
C ARG A 20 21.17 11.30 -12.60
N THR A 21 20.34 10.88 -13.54
CA THR A 21 18.95 10.51 -13.27
C THR A 21 18.83 9.04 -12.90
N THR A 22 18.13 8.75 -11.80
CA THR A 22 17.88 7.39 -11.36
C THR A 22 16.39 7.15 -11.17
N VAL A 23 15.91 5.97 -11.54
CA VAL A 23 14.52 5.56 -11.32
C VAL A 23 14.49 4.44 -10.29
N TYR A 24 13.50 4.48 -9.40
CA TYR A 24 13.34 3.48 -8.34
C TYR A 24 11.90 3.45 -7.86
N PHE A 25 11.48 2.37 -7.17
CA PHE A 25 10.18 2.34 -6.52
C PHE A 25 10.14 3.33 -5.36
N ALA A 26 9.10 4.16 -5.34
CA ALA A 26 8.86 5.09 -4.25
C ALA A 26 8.72 4.33 -2.92
N TYR A 27 9.16 4.96 -1.83
CA TYR A 27 8.77 4.47 -0.52
C TYR A 27 7.25 4.63 -0.38
N GLN A 28 6.57 3.53 -0.25
CA GLN A 28 5.12 3.46 -0.09
C GLN A 28 4.81 2.76 1.21
N TYR A 29 3.61 2.97 1.76
CA TYR A 29 3.19 2.22 2.93
C TYR A 29 3.33 0.72 2.64
N PRO A 30 3.93 -0.05 3.55
CA PRO A 30 4.24 -1.46 3.30
C PRO A 30 3.00 -2.31 3.03
N VAL A 31 1.82 -1.85 3.49
CA VAL A 31 0.54 -2.49 3.25
C VAL A 31 -0.47 -1.46 2.77
N ARG A 32 -0.91 -1.59 1.52
CA ARG A 32 -2.02 -0.81 0.98
C ARG A 32 -3.34 -1.39 1.48
N THR A 33 -4.08 -0.60 2.22
CA THR A 33 -5.44 -0.95 2.63
C THR A 33 -6.44 -0.25 1.71
N ILE A 34 -7.24 -1.00 0.99
CA ILE A 34 -8.37 -0.51 0.20
C ILE A 34 -9.53 -0.26 1.14
N VAL A 35 -10.02 0.97 1.19
CA VAL A 35 -11.12 1.40 2.06
C VAL A 35 -12.35 1.63 1.22
N LEU A 36 -13.30 0.69 1.28
CA LEU A 36 -14.57 0.78 0.54
C LEU A 36 -15.60 1.61 1.31
N GLY A 37 -16.49 2.28 0.58
CA GLY A 37 -17.53 3.14 1.14
C GLY A 37 -17.18 4.62 1.09
N ASN A 38 -17.90 5.44 1.83
CA ASN A 38 -17.65 6.87 1.90
C ASN A 38 -16.70 7.19 3.06
N ASP A 39 -15.61 7.88 2.77
CA ASP A 39 -14.72 8.46 3.75
C ASP A 39 -14.81 9.99 3.65
N GLU A 40 -15.07 10.67 4.77
CA GLU A 40 -15.20 12.14 4.81
C GLU A 40 -13.84 12.86 4.93
N ILE A 41 -12.77 12.10 5.26
CA ILE A 41 -11.45 12.66 5.55
C ILE A 41 -10.48 12.41 4.39
N PHE A 42 -10.54 11.22 3.78
CA PHE A 42 -9.62 10.80 2.73
C PHE A 42 -10.34 10.57 1.39
N ASP A 43 -9.69 10.98 0.30
CA ASP A 43 -10.15 10.63 -1.05
C ASP A 43 -9.91 9.13 -1.30
N ASN A 44 -10.99 8.36 -1.24
CA ASN A 44 -11.02 6.93 -1.52
C ASN A 44 -11.70 6.59 -2.86
N THR A 45 -11.71 7.53 -3.79
CA THR A 45 -12.31 7.35 -5.12
C THR A 45 -11.71 6.16 -5.86
N LEU A 46 -10.38 5.98 -5.84
CA LEU A 46 -9.71 4.84 -6.45
C LEU A 46 -10.07 3.53 -5.74
N ASP A 47 -10.17 3.55 -4.41
CA ASP A 47 -10.53 2.38 -3.62
C ASP A 47 -11.93 1.87 -3.98
N ASN A 48 -12.90 2.79 -4.12
CA ASN A 48 -14.26 2.46 -4.56
C ASN A 48 -14.34 1.98 -6.01
N GLN A 49 -13.35 2.30 -6.83
CA GLN A 49 -13.17 1.73 -8.17
C GLN A 49 -12.40 0.40 -8.13
N HIS A 50 -12.09 -0.12 -6.95
CA HIS A 50 -11.25 -1.30 -6.74
C HIS A 50 -9.83 -1.15 -7.32
N LYS A 51 -9.24 0.04 -7.20
CA LYS A 51 -7.95 0.39 -7.80
C LYS A 51 -6.95 0.89 -6.77
N CYS A 52 -5.68 0.70 -7.10
CA CYS A 52 -4.57 1.37 -6.40
C CYS A 52 -3.44 1.69 -7.39
N LEU A 53 -2.44 2.45 -6.92
CA LEU A 53 -1.29 2.86 -7.73
C LEU A 53 0.00 2.37 -7.08
N ILE A 54 0.84 1.69 -7.86
CA ILE A 54 2.22 1.38 -7.48
C ILE A 54 3.12 2.40 -8.15
N LYS A 55 3.79 3.25 -7.35
CA LYS A 55 4.52 4.41 -7.83
C LYS A 55 6.01 4.16 -7.95
N ALA A 56 6.59 4.70 -9.03
CA ALA A 56 8.01 4.92 -9.21
C ALA A 56 8.35 6.42 -9.04
N VAL A 57 9.59 6.70 -8.69
CA VAL A 57 10.13 8.04 -8.51
C VAL A 57 11.43 8.16 -9.30
N MET A 58 11.65 9.33 -9.83
CA MET A 58 12.93 9.74 -10.39
C MET A 58 13.69 10.61 -9.37
N GLY A 59 14.98 10.42 -9.27
CA GLY A 59 15.88 11.23 -8.43
C GLY A 59 17.19 11.55 -9.13
N GLY A 60 18.02 12.35 -8.44
CA GLY A 60 19.34 12.74 -8.91
C GLY A 60 19.40 14.07 -9.64
N VAL A 61 18.25 14.67 -9.95
CA VAL A 61 18.12 16.02 -10.56
C VAL A 61 16.96 16.76 -9.91
N TYR A 62 16.98 18.09 -9.96
CA TYR A 62 15.90 18.92 -9.42
C TYR A 62 14.67 18.90 -10.31
N ASP A 63 14.89 18.95 -11.63
CA ASP A 63 13.82 19.02 -12.61
C ASP A 63 13.90 17.84 -13.57
N ASN A 64 12.77 17.22 -13.82
CA ASN A 64 12.66 16.19 -14.85
C ASN A 64 12.52 16.83 -16.23
N GLY A 65 13.63 16.91 -16.96
CA GLY A 65 13.69 17.41 -18.33
C GLY A 65 13.26 16.42 -19.41
N THR A 66 13.06 15.13 -19.05
CA THR A 66 12.82 14.01 -19.97
C THR A 66 11.50 13.31 -19.67
N THR A 67 11.26 12.17 -20.30
CA THR A 67 10.17 11.26 -19.98
C THR A 67 10.74 9.88 -19.72
N PRO A 68 11.26 9.61 -18.51
CA PRO A 68 11.75 8.28 -18.15
C PRO A 68 10.67 7.22 -18.27
N THR A 69 11.03 6.09 -18.85
CA THR A 69 10.19 4.89 -18.96
C THR A 69 10.95 3.71 -18.39
N VAL A 70 10.31 2.92 -17.56
CA VAL A 70 10.91 1.72 -16.95
C VAL A 70 9.93 0.55 -17.08
N ASP A 71 10.45 -0.60 -17.52
CA ASP A 71 9.70 -1.83 -17.58
C ASP A 71 9.54 -2.41 -16.17
N ILE A 72 8.41 -3.07 -15.91
CA ILE A 72 8.10 -3.73 -14.65
C ILE A 72 7.67 -5.15 -14.89
N ASP A 73 8.23 -6.08 -14.14
CA ASP A 73 7.96 -7.50 -14.21
C ASP A 73 7.40 -8.02 -12.89
N VAL A 74 6.41 -8.91 -12.94
CA VAL A 74 5.91 -9.63 -11.76
C VAL A 74 6.81 -10.83 -11.49
N VAL A 75 7.52 -10.81 -10.36
CA VAL A 75 8.49 -11.86 -9.98
C VAL A 75 8.08 -12.53 -8.68
N ASN A 76 7.26 -13.57 -8.78
CA ASN A 76 6.68 -14.27 -7.63
C ASN A 76 7.72 -14.87 -6.67
N SER A 77 8.89 -15.27 -7.17
CA SER A 77 9.96 -15.82 -6.34
C SER A 77 10.56 -14.85 -5.33
N LEU A 78 10.29 -13.54 -5.46
CA LEU A 78 10.65 -12.56 -4.42
C LEU A 78 9.92 -12.79 -3.10
N CYS A 79 8.80 -13.48 -3.11
CA CYS A 79 8.02 -13.81 -1.91
C CYS A 79 8.47 -15.10 -1.22
N ASP A 80 9.40 -15.87 -1.83
CA ASP A 80 9.81 -17.17 -1.30
C ASP A 80 10.47 -17.03 0.06
N ASN A 81 10.02 -17.87 1.00
CA ASN A 81 10.54 -17.93 2.38
C ASN A 81 10.41 -16.62 3.18
N LEU A 82 9.54 -15.69 2.76
CA LEU A 82 9.29 -14.46 3.48
C LEU A 82 8.08 -14.59 4.41
N THR A 83 8.20 -13.93 5.56
CA THR A 83 7.11 -13.75 6.54
C THR A 83 6.94 -12.28 6.86
N PHE A 84 5.71 -11.85 7.13
CA PHE A 84 5.47 -10.50 7.63
C PHE A 84 5.99 -10.34 9.06
N ALA A 85 6.37 -9.13 9.43
CA ALA A 85 6.82 -8.83 10.80
C ALA A 85 5.74 -9.12 11.86
N THR A 86 4.47 -9.09 11.48
CA THR A 86 3.31 -9.42 12.31
C THR A 86 3.03 -10.92 12.40
N GLY A 87 3.84 -11.74 11.73
CA GLY A 87 3.59 -13.17 11.50
C GLY A 87 2.80 -13.40 10.21
N GLY A 88 2.67 -14.66 9.81
CA GLY A 88 2.03 -15.04 8.55
C GLY A 88 2.99 -15.04 7.36
N GLN A 89 2.71 -15.91 6.42
CA GLN A 89 3.53 -16.10 5.23
C GLN A 89 3.19 -15.02 4.18
N VAL A 90 4.20 -14.49 3.50
CA VAL A 90 4.03 -13.64 2.33
C VAL A 90 3.65 -14.50 1.14
N VAL A 91 2.47 -14.25 0.56
CA VAL A 91 1.94 -15.02 -0.57
C VAL A 91 1.88 -14.11 -1.79
N PRO A 92 2.48 -14.49 -2.94
CA PRO A 92 2.28 -13.75 -4.18
C PRO A 92 0.79 -13.69 -4.51
N MET A 93 0.31 -12.51 -4.89
CA MET A 93 -1.10 -12.34 -5.25
C MET A 93 -1.42 -13.17 -6.50
N PRO A 94 -2.46 -14.01 -6.48
CA PRO A 94 -2.88 -14.78 -7.67
C PRO A 94 -3.16 -13.87 -8.87
N SER A 95 -2.75 -14.28 -10.05
CA SER A 95 -2.87 -13.46 -11.27
C SER A 95 -4.32 -13.15 -11.67
N ASN A 96 -5.29 -13.92 -11.20
CA ASN A 96 -6.71 -13.66 -11.41
C ASN A 96 -7.31 -12.65 -10.39
N TYR A 97 -6.53 -12.18 -9.41
CA TYR A 97 -7.00 -11.21 -8.41
C TYR A 97 -6.75 -9.77 -8.81
N TYR A 98 -5.88 -9.52 -9.79
CA TYR A 98 -5.57 -8.17 -10.24
C TYR A 98 -5.16 -8.11 -11.71
N THR A 99 -5.14 -6.90 -12.25
CA THR A 99 -4.60 -6.59 -13.57
C THR A 99 -3.78 -5.30 -13.47
N LEU A 100 -2.57 -5.29 -14.01
CA LEU A 100 -1.79 -4.08 -14.19
C LEU A 100 -2.24 -3.37 -15.47
N ALA A 101 -2.40 -2.05 -15.42
CA ALA A 101 -2.79 -1.25 -16.59
C ALA A 101 -1.70 -1.21 -17.66
N SER A 102 -0.44 -1.46 -17.29
CA SER A 102 0.72 -1.49 -18.17
C SER A 102 1.83 -2.33 -17.54
N ASP A 103 2.71 -2.88 -18.37
CA ASP A 103 4.00 -3.46 -17.99
C ASP A 103 5.12 -2.42 -17.90
N GLN A 104 4.78 -1.13 -18.04
CA GLN A 104 5.70 -0.01 -17.96
C GLN A 104 5.18 1.09 -17.05
N ILE A 105 6.11 1.79 -16.38
CA ILE A 105 5.83 3.05 -15.69
C ILE A 105 6.52 4.18 -16.48
N VAL A 106 5.72 5.16 -16.91
CA VAL A 106 6.19 6.34 -17.62
C VAL A 106 6.09 7.54 -16.70
N ILE A 107 7.21 8.21 -16.42
CA ILE A 107 7.23 9.44 -15.62
C ILE A 107 7.21 10.64 -16.57
N PRO A 108 6.10 11.40 -16.66
CA PRO A 108 6.00 12.51 -17.59
C PRO A 108 7.04 13.59 -17.30
N LYS A 109 7.51 14.27 -18.34
CA LYS A 109 8.38 15.45 -18.22
C LYS A 109 7.76 16.48 -17.25
N GLY A 110 8.57 17.03 -16.36
CA GLY A 110 8.15 17.97 -15.33
C GLY A 110 7.57 17.31 -14.07
N GLN A 111 7.40 15.98 -14.07
CA GLN A 111 6.98 15.21 -12.89
C GLN A 111 8.14 14.36 -12.36
N ILE A 112 8.21 14.20 -11.05
CA ILE A 112 9.23 13.37 -10.39
C ILE A 112 8.73 11.97 -10.03
N SER A 113 7.43 11.72 -10.17
CA SER A 113 6.81 10.43 -9.86
C SER A 113 5.65 10.13 -10.79
N ALA A 114 5.46 8.85 -11.08
CA ALA A 114 4.29 8.30 -11.75
C ALA A 114 4.00 6.90 -11.20
N GLY A 115 2.88 6.30 -11.58
CA GLY A 115 2.53 4.96 -11.12
C GLY A 115 1.82 4.15 -12.18
N VAL A 116 1.88 2.83 -12.02
CA VAL A 116 1.02 1.88 -12.71
C VAL A 116 -0.24 1.65 -11.90
N GLU A 117 -1.38 1.73 -12.57
CA GLU A 117 -2.67 1.42 -11.97
C GLU A 117 -2.82 -0.10 -11.84
N VAL A 118 -3.28 -0.53 -10.67
CA VAL A 118 -3.66 -1.91 -10.38
C VAL A 118 -5.17 -1.96 -10.24
N GLN A 119 -5.85 -2.72 -11.09
CA GLN A 119 -7.26 -3.03 -10.95
C GLN A 119 -7.42 -4.34 -10.20
N LEU A 120 -8.06 -4.32 -9.04
CA LEU A 120 -8.42 -5.51 -8.28
C LEU A 120 -9.73 -6.10 -8.81
N THR A 121 -9.84 -7.42 -8.81
CA THR A 121 -11.01 -8.15 -9.32
C THR A 121 -11.95 -8.58 -8.18
N ASP A 122 -13.18 -8.96 -8.54
CA ASP A 122 -14.13 -9.51 -7.57
C ASP A 122 -13.62 -10.78 -6.88
N ALA A 123 -12.74 -11.54 -7.54
CA ALA A 123 -12.12 -12.72 -6.94
C ALA A 123 -11.21 -12.37 -5.74
N PHE A 124 -10.53 -11.22 -5.79
CA PHE A 124 -9.77 -10.71 -4.65
C PHE A 124 -10.69 -10.39 -3.46
N PHE A 125 -11.79 -9.68 -3.70
CA PHE A 125 -12.73 -9.29 -2.64
C PHE A 125 -13.55 -10.47 -2.09
N ALA A 126 -13.71 -11.55 -2.87
CA ALA A 126 -14.39 -12.77 -2.42
C ALA A 126 -13.51 -13.66 -1.51
N ASP A 127 -12.19 -13.49 -1.53
CA ASP A 127 -11.30 -14.30 -0.71
C ASP A 127 -11.19 -13.73 0.72
N PRO A 128 -11.52 -14.53 1.75
CA PRO A 128 -11.38 -14.12 3.16
C PRO A 128 -9.97 -13.69 3.57
N LYS A 129 -8.93 -14.20 2.91
CA LYS A 129 -7.55 -13.83 3.20
C LYS A 129 -7.18 -12.42 2.75
N SER A 130 -7.99 -11.81 1.88
CA SER A 130 -7.75 -10.46 1.38
C SER A 130 -8.06 -9.35 2.40
N ILE A 131 -8.74 -9.68 3.51
CA ILE A 131 -8.93 -8.75 4.63
C ILE A 131 -7.71 -8.70 5.56
N GLU A 132 -6.84 -9.68 5.47
CA GLU A 132 -5.60 -9.79 6.23
C GLU A 132 -4.41 -9.42 5.37
N THR A 133 -3.27 -9.13 6.00
CA THR A 133 -2.01 -8.90 5.28
C THR A 133 -1.46 -10.24 4.83
N THR A 134 -1.82 -10.68 3.62
CA THR A 134 -1.46 -11.98 3.06
C THR A 134 -0.85 -11.84 1.66
N TYR A 135 -1.54 -11.12 0.78
CA TYR A 135 -1.20 -11.06 -0.64
C TYR A 135 -0.29 -9.89 -0.98
N VAL A 136 0.71 -10.16 -1.81
CA VAL A 136 1.71 -9.20 -2.25
C VAL A 136 1.83 -9.25 -3.77
N ILE A 137 1.91 -8.09 -4.41
CA ILE A 137 2.29 -7.93 -5.81
C ILE A 137 3.79 -7.64 -5.84
N PRO A 138 4.63 -8.63 -6.21
CA PRO A 138 6.08 -8.47 -6.26
C PRO A 138 6.51 -7.95 -7.63
N LEU A 139 6.96 -6.70 -7.71
CA LEU A 139 7.43 -6.10 -8.96
C LEU A 139 8.94 -5.87 -8.92
N VAL A 140 9.58 -6.03 -10.09
CA VAL A 140 10.98 -5.69 -10.34
C VAL A 140 11.04 -4.75 -11.54
N MET A 141 11.89 -3.73 -11.45
CA MET A 141 12.17 -2.82 -12.55
C MET A 141 13.26 -3.39 -13.46
N SER A 142 13.09 -3.18 -14.78
CA SER A 142 14.07 -3.50 -15.80
C SER A 142 14.06 -2.44 -16.92
N ASN A 143 15.07 -2.43 -17.79
CA ASN A 143 15.11 -1.66 -19.03
C ASN A 143 14.66 -0.20 -18.93
N VAL A 144 15.40 0.62 -18.19
CA VAL A 144 15.09 2.06 -18.10
C VAL A 144 15.49 2.78 -19.40
N GLN A 145 14.64 3.69 -19.87
CA GLN A 145 14.87 4.59 -21.00
C GLN A 145 14.70 6.04 -20.53
N ASN A 146 15.45 6.95 -21.15
CA ASN A 146 15.46 8.40 -20.85
C ASN A 146 15.81 8.74 -19.39
N ALA A 147 16.50 7.81 -18.70
CA ALA A 147 17.18 8.02 -17.43
C ALA A 147 18.46 7.20 -17.43
N ASP A 148 19.44 7.57 -16.57
CA ASP A 148 20.77 6.96 -16.60
C ASP A 148 20.82 5.58 -15.97
N SER A 149 20.00 5.30 -14.99
CA SER A 149 20.00 4.01 -14.28
C SER A 149 18.76 3.74 -13.45
N ILE A 150 18.59 2.47 -13.09
CA ILE A 150 17.71 2.00 -12.02
C ILE A 150 18.55 1.86 -10.74
N LEU A 151 17.96 2.15 -9.60
CA LEU A 151 18.66 2.07 -8.31
C LEU A 151 18.73 0.61 -7.83
N SER A 152 19.61 -0.19 -8.47
CA SER A 152 19.71 -1.64 -8.27
C SER A 152 20.59 -2.05 -7.08
N GLY A 153 21.07 -1.07 -6.29
CA GLY A 153 21.89 -1.35 -5.12
C GLY A 153 23.35 -1.70 -5.42
N ASN A 154 24.08 -2.08 -4.36
CA ASN A 154 25.48 -2.52 -4.47
C ASN A 154 25.64 -3.83 -3.67
N PRO A 155 25.75 -5.00 -4.31
CA PRO A 155 25.85 -6.28 -3.63
C PRO A 155 27.22 -6.51 -2.99
N MET A 156 27.27 -7.28 -1.90
CA MET A 156 28.47 -7.75 -1.25
C MET A 156 28.80 -9.20 -1.59
N VAL A 157 27.84 -9.92 -2.19
CA VAL A 157 27.94 -11.33 -2.55
C VAL A 157 27.70 -11.54 -4.03
N GLU A 158 28.16 -12.65 -4.60
CA GLU A 158 28.04 -12.94 -6.04
C GLU A 158 26.59 -13.14 -6.51
N ASN A 159 25.75 -13.80 -5.69
CA ASN A 159 24.34 -14.05 -5.99
C ASN A 159 23.43 -13.46 -4.91
N PRO A 160 23.22 -12.14 -4.90
CA PRO A 160 22.48 -11.47 -3.86
C PRO A 160 20.97 -11.74 -3.96
N VAL A 161 20.35 -12.01 -2.80
CA VAL A 161 18.90 -12.07 -2.68
C VAL A 161 18.37 -10.67 -2.37
N ARG A 162 17.49 -10.10 -3.23
CA ARG A 162 17.00 -8.72 -3.08
C ARG A 162 16.43 -8.42 -1.71
N CYS A 163 15.68 -9.36 -1.14
CA CYS A 163 15.02 -9.19 0.16
C CYS A 163 15.94 -9.45 1.36
N ASN A 164 17.15 -9.98 1.16
CA ASN A 164 18.12 -10.21 2.23
C ASN A 164 19.07 -9.02 2.38
N LYS A 165 18.84 -8.15 3.36
CA LYS A 165 19.70 -6.98 3.61
C LYS A 165 21.18 -7.32 3.82
N GLY A 166 21.49 -8.52 4.34
CA GLY A 166 22.85 -8.97 4.57
C GLY A 166 23.70 -9.15 3.30
N ASP A 167 23.06 -9.28 2.15
CA ASP A 167 23.76 -9.47 0.87
C ASP A 167 24.18 -8.14 0.22
N TRP A 168 23.82 -6.98 0.80
CA TRP A 168 23.93 -5.68 0.17
C TRP A 168 24.68 -4.65 1.02
N ASN A 169 25.66 -3.98 0.43
CA ASN A 169 26.26 -2.77 0.97
C ASN A 169 25.30 -1.58 0.82
N VAL A 170 24.65 -1.46 -0.35
CA VAL A 170 23.53 -0.54 -0.61
C VAL A 170 22.33 -1.37 -1.05
N VAL A 171 21.27 -1.32 -0.27
CA VAL A 171 20.04 -2.09 -0.54
C VAL A 171 19.41 -1.63 -1.87
N PRO A 172 18.98 -2.55 -2.75
CA PRO A 172 18.31 -2.22 -4.01
C PRO A 172 16.95 -1.58 -3.77
N LYS A 173 16.57 -0.68 -4.67
CA LYS A 173 15.23 -0.08 -4.75
C LYS A 173 14.57 -0.33 -6.10
N ASP A 174 15.09 -1.29 -6.85
CA ASP A 174 14.60 -1.76 -8.14
C ASP A 174 13.44 -2.75 -8.01
N TYR A 175 13.03 -3.08 -6.79
CA TYR A 175 11.92 -3.98 -6.53
C TYR A 175 10.99 -3.45 -5.45
N ILE A 176 9.77 -3.94 -5.45
CA ILE A 176 8.79 -3.67 -4.40
C ILE A 176 7.97 -4.93 -4.10
N LEU A 177 7.69 -5.14 -2.83
CA LEU A 177 6.72 -6.10 -2.33
C LEU A 177 5.47 -5.33 -1.90
N TYR A 178 4.53 -5.16 -2.82
CA TYR A 178 3.35 -4.32 -2.59
C TYR A 178 2.21 -5.16 -2.01
N ALA A 179 2.09 -5.15 -0.68
CA ALA A 179 1.01 -5.87 0.01
C ALA A 179 -0.31 -5.12 -0.11
N VAL A 180 -1.39 -5.84 -0.41
CA VAL A 180 -2.74 -5.27 -0.54
C VAL A 180 -3.72 -6.05 0.32
N LYS A 181 -4.53 -5.31 1.09
CA LYS A 181 -5.71 -5.83 1.79
C LYS A 181 -6.87 -4.86 1.65
N TYR A 182 -8.07 -5.26 2.04
CA TYR A 182 -9.20 -4.34 2.06
C TYR A 182 -9.96 -4.40 3.38
N ILE A 183 -10.71 -3.34 3.65
CA ILE A 183 -11.74 -3.29 4.67
C ILE A 183 -13.07 -2.94 4.02
N ASN A 184 -14.14 -3.59 4.46
CA ASN A 184 -15.47 -3.32 3.93
C ASN A 184 -16.09 -2.06 4.58
N PRO A 185 -17.14 -1.46 3.98
CA PRO A 185 -17.74 -0.23 4.50
C PRO A 185 -18.45 -0.39 5.85
N TRP A 186 -18.62 -1.62 6.32
CA TRP A 186 -19.25 -1.94 7.61
C TRP A 186 -18.23 -2.17 8.74
N ASP A 187 -16.94 -2.07 8.44
CA ASP A 187 -15.89 -2.19 9.45
C ASP A 187 -15.84 -0.90 10.28
N ALA A 188 -16.39 -0.96 11.48
CA ALA A 188 -16.51 0.19 12.36
C ALA A 188 -16.76 -0.23 13.81
N VAL A 189 -16.67 0.74 14.71
CA VAL A 189 -17.09 0.57 16.09
C VAL A 189 -18.51 1.12 16.24
N TYR A 190 -19.45 0.22 16.53
CA TYR A 190 -20.87 0.55 16.67
C TYR A 190 -21.28 0.65 18.13
N LEU A 191 -22.15 1.60 18.43
CA LEU A 191 -22.81 1.65 19.72
C LEU A 191 -24.02 0.69 19.71
N ARG A 192 -23.88 -0.44 20.39
CA ARG A 192 -24.98 -1.37 20.61
C ARG A 192 -25.84 -0.89 21.80
N ARG A 193 -27.11 -0.60 21.55
CA ARG A 193 -28.10 -0.33 22.58
C ARG A 193 -29.20 -1.37 22.52
N GLY A 194 -29.62 -1.85 23.68
CA GLY A 194 -30.69 -2.84 23.76
C GLY A 194 -31.32 -2.90 25.15
N VAL A 195 -32.52 -3.44 25.21
CA VAL A 195 -33.20 -3.72 26.46
C VAL A 195 -33.69 -5.16 26.38
N ASP A 196 -33.19 -5.99 27.28
CA ASP A 196 -33.68 -7.36 27.43
C ASP A 196 -34.79 -7.38 28.50
N GLN A 197 -35.91 -7.95 28.15
CA GLN A 197 -37.01 -8.21 29.09
C GLN A 197 -37.11 -9.70 29.32
N VAL A 198 -36.94 -10.11 30.56
CA VAL A 198 -37.11 -11.51 30.95
C VAL A 198 -38.50 -11.68 31.52
N THR A 199 -39.35 -12.50 30.83
CA THR A 199 -40.74 -12.76 31.25
C THR A 199 -40.85 -14.25 31.55
N GLU A 200 -41.17 -14.55 32.79
CA GLU A 200 -41.48 -15.89 33.27
C GLU A 200 -42.93 -15.95 33.76
N GLY A 201 -43.68 -16.94 33.32
CA GLY A 201 -45.08 -17.13 33.75
C GLY A 201 -46.00 -15.96 33.43
N GLY A 202 -45.73 -15.20 32.36
CA GLY A 202 -46.55 -14.05 31.96
C GLY A 202 -46.20 -12.74 32.71
N THR A 203 -45.22 -12.76 33.62
CA THR A 203 -44.79 -11.58 34.37
C THR A 203 -43.38 -11.20 33.99
N THR A 204 -43.16 -9.92 33.60
CA THR A 204 -41.81 -9.39 33.32
C THR A 204 -41.09 -9.17 34.65
N SER A 205 -40.11 -10.02 34.93
CA SER A 205 -39.37 -10.02 36.20
C SER A 205 -38.09 -9.21 36.18
N LYS A 206 -37.52 -8.97 35.00
CA LYS A 206 -36.24 -8.30 34.86
C LYS A 206 -36.12 -7.50 33.57
N VAL A 207 -35.60 -6.29 33.67
CA VAL A 207 -35.24 -5.44 32.53
C VAL A 207 -33.76 -5.13 32.61
N ILE A 208 -32.99 -5.56 31.58
CA ILE A 208 -31.56 -5.30 31.49
C ILE A 208 -31.36 -4.31 30.33
N ARG A 209 -30.74 -3.18 30.65
CA ARG A 209 -30.33 -2.20 29.63
C ARG A 209 -28.87 -2.41 29.30
N HIS A 210 -28.60 -2.52 28.00
CA HIS A 210 -27.26 -2.65 27.47
C HIS A 210 -26.87 -1.39 26.72
N GLU A 211 -25.70 -0.86 27.05
CA GLU A 211 -25.04 0.20 26.29
C GLU A 211 -23.56 -0.17 26.18
N GLN A 212 -23.15 -0.61 25.01
CA GLN A 212 -21.79 -1.08 24.79
C GLN A 212 -21.30 -0.73 23.39
N TYR A 213 -20.07 -0.28 23.29
CA TYR A 213 -19.38 -0.17 22.01
C TYR A 213 -18.89 -1.55 21.58
N VAL A 214 -19.23 -1.92 20.34
CA VAL A 214 -18.86 -3.20 19.74
C VAL A 214 -18.12 -2.91 18.45
N ALA A 215 -16.89 -3.38 18.36
CA ALA A 215 -16.16 -3.38 17.08
C ALA A 215 -16.78 -4.44 16.17
N VAL A 216 -17.22 -4.03 14.99
CA VAL A 216 -17.72 -4.93 13.95
C VAL A 216 -16.68 -4.96 12.83
N SER A 217 -16.16 -6.15 12.57
CA SER A 217 -15.25 -6.42 11.48
C SER A 217 -15.86 -7.45 10.53
N TYR A 218 -15.21 -7.69 9.41
CA TYR A 218 -15.65 -8.68 8.41
C TYR A 218 -16.00 -10.05 9.02
N THR A 219 -15.23 -10.52 9.99
CA THR A 219 -15.47 -11.81 10.67
C THR A 219 -16.81 -11.88 11.38
N HIS A 220 -17.26 -10.77 11.97
CA HIS A 220 -18.57 -10.68 12.62
C HIS A 220 -19.71 -10.69 11.60
N LEU A 221 -19.56 -9.99 10.48
CA LEU A 221 -20.58 -9.94 9.42
C LEU A 221 -20.78 -11.31 8.78
N ARG A 222 -19.70 -12.05 8.51
CA ARG A 222 -19.76 -13.39 7.91
C ARG A 222 -20.40 -14.43 8.83
N ALA A 223 -20.25 -14.30 10.15
CA ALA A 223 -20.89 -15.21 11.10
C ALA A 223 -22.44 -15.08 11.09
N HIS A 224 -22.97 -13.94 10.67
CA HIS A 224 -24.41 -13.73 10.50
C HIS A 224 -24.97 -14.30 9.18
N GLU A 225 -24.19 -14.29 8.10
CA GLU A 225 -24.60 -14.86 6.81
C GLU A 225 -24.75 -16.40 6.88
N THR A 226 -23.90 -17.07 7.65
CA THR A 226 -23.97 -18.53 7.81
C THR A 226 -25.14 -19.00 8.66
N ARG A 227 -25.77 -18.14 9.47
CA ARG A 227 -26.97 -18.46 10.26
C ARG A 227 -28.31 -18.26 9.53
N GLY A 228 -28.30 -17.55 8.41
CA GLY A 228 -29.52 -17.29 7.63
C GLY A 228 -29.88 -18.39 6.62
N ASN A 229 -29.05 -19.43 6.48
CA ASN A 229 -29.23 -20.54 5.52
C ASN A 229 -29.43 -21.92 6.19
N LEU A 230 -29.98 -21.96 7.40
CA LEU A 230 -30.43 -23.19 8.07
C LEU A 230 -31.95 -23.19 8.25
#